data_52952eeb3bfce4d3a8fe194c48578b15
#
_entry.id   52952eeb3bfce4d3a8fe194c48578b15
#
_cell.length_a   1.000
_cell.length_b   1.000
_cell.length_c   1.000
_cell.angle_alpha   90.00
_cell.angle_beta   90.00
_cell.angle_gamma   90.00
#
_symmetry.space_group_name_H-M   'P 1'
#
loop_
_entity.id
_entity.type
_entity.pdbx_description
1 polymer ?
#
loop_
_entity_poly.entity_id
_entity_poly.type
_entity_poly.pdbx_seq_one_letter_code
_entity_poly.pdbx_strand_id
1 'polypeptide(L)'
;NTGDKKIVYYNSSPALDLLGCISDNSLEHNLPGVDFSIDTDFIWEEPNDQFLHHDLVKLPSGNYMGIVATSQLGPIPIGPWTSEYQEFGFTANGFSNEFPWVGDKIVEWDKDTKEVIWSWSVFDHFSMEDFDAIGGTWLYNSTSNNGSFKYDWTHVNALIFSEQESAVYISTRHLSRITKISYPSGEVIWNMGRDMPSGEVDLGNNL
;
A
#
# COMPACT_ATOMS: atom_id res chain seq x y z
N ASN A 1 -25.17 -20.11 2.88
CA ASN A 1 -25.22 -19.30 4.09
C ASN A 1 -23.81 -18.79 4.39
N THR A 2 -23.47 -17.64 3.84
CA THR A 2 -22.14 -17.02 4.00
C THR A 2 -22.02 -16.24 5.31
N GLY A 3 -22.95 -16.38 6.23
CA GLY A 3 -22.98 -15.60 7.48
C GLY A 3 -23.06 -14.09 7.19
N ASP A 4 -22.56 -13.27 8.09
CA ASP A 4 -22.63 -11.80 8.00
C ASP A 4 -21.51 -11.18 7.13
N LYS A 5 -20.92 -11.93 6.19
CA LYS A 5 -19.85 -11.43 5.31
C LYS A 5 -20.41 -10.41 4.32
N LYS A 6 -19.74 -9.27 4.19
CA LYS A 6 -20.02 -8.24 3.19
C LYS A 6 -18.92 -8.26 2.14
N ILE A 7 -19.32 -8.11 0.89
CA ILE A 7 -18.40 -7.93 -0.22
C ILE A 7 -18.19 -6.43 -0.42
N VAL A 8 -16.95 -6.01 -0.39
CA VAL A 8 -16.54 -4.63 -0.68
C VAL A 8 -15.89 -4.61 -2.07
N TYR A 9 -16.46 -3.82 -2.95
CA TYR A 9 -15.97 -3.68 -4.32
C TYR A 9 -14.73 -2.83 -4.40
N TYR A 10 -13.79 -3.24 -5.24
CA TYR A 10 -12.67 -2.41 -5.68
C TYR A 10 -12.73 -2.09 -7.17
N ASN A 11 -13.06 -3.05 -8.03
CA ASN A 11 -13.06 -2.86 -9.47
C ASN A 11 -13.99 -3.87 -10.17
N SER A 12 -14.34 -3.59 -11.43
CA SER A 12 -15.03 -4.52 -12.32
C SER A 12 -14.15 -4.83 -13.53
N SER A 13 -13.88 -6.10 -13.75
CA SER A 13 -13.19 -6.58 -14.95
C SER A 13 -14.07 -6.40 -16.20
N PRO A 14 -13.50 -6.14 -17.39
CA PRO A 14 -14.23 -6.17 -18.64
C PRO A 14 -14.95 -7.49 -18.95
N ALA A 15 -14.54 -8.57 -18.28
CA ALA A 15 -15.12 -9.91 -18.42
C ALA A 15 -16.33 -10.17 -17.50
N LEU A 16 -16.87 -9.14 -16.84
CA LEU A 16 -17.96 -9.24 -15.86
C LEU A 16 -17.58 -9.92 -14.54
N ASP A 17 -16.30 -10.18 -14.32
CA ASP A 17 -15.81 -10.60 -13.01
C ASP A 17 -15.79 -9.41 -12.04
N LEU A 18 -16.10 -9.66 -10.79
CA LEU A 18 -16.16 -8.65 -9.75
C LEU A 18 -14.98 -8.82 -8.80
N LEU A 19 -14.10 -7.84 -8.77
CA LEU A 19 -12.97 -7.81 -7.86
C LEU A 19 -13.34 -7.07 -6.57
N GLY A 20 -12.94 -7.61 -5.44
CA GLY A 20 -13.27 -7.01 -4.16
C GLY A 20 -12.57 -7.70 -3.00
N CYS A 21 -13.04 -7.45 -1.80
CA CYS A 21 -12.64 -8.21 -0.62
C CYS A 21 -13.87 -8.62 0.20
N ILE A 22 -13.71 -9.66 1.00
CA ILE A 22 -14.75 -10.14 1.89
C ILE A 22 -14.53 -9.52 3.26
N SER A 23 -15.55 -8.81 3.78
CA SER A 23 -15.59 -8.33 5.15
C SER A 23 -16.48 -9.21 6.00
N ASP A 24 -16.01 -9.60 7.17
CA ASP A 24 -16.79 -10.33 8.16
C ASP A 24 -17.45 -9.45 9.22
N ASN A 25 -17.56 -8.12 8.97
CA ASN A 25 -18.02 -7.12 9.94
C ASN A 25 -17.10 -6.95 11.17
N SER A 26 -15.99 -7.65 11.27
CA SER A 26 -14.98 -7.30 12.26
C SER A 26 -14.33 -5.98 11.85
N LEU A 27 -13.93 -5.18 12.83
CA LEU A 27 -13.11 -3.98 12.60
C LEU A 27 -11.65 -4.36 12.27
N GLU A 28 -11.39 -5.65 12.17
CA GLU A 28 -10.08 -6.19 11.79
C GLU A 28 -10.02 -6.25 10.26
N HIS A 29 -9.15 -5.47 9.70
CA HIS A 29 -9.03 -5.20 8.26
C HIS A 29 -8.26 -6.27 7.49
N ASN A 30 -8.25 -7.50 7.94
CA ASN A 30 -7.61 -8.62 7.24
C ASN A 30 -8.61 -9.27 6.27
N LEU A 31 -8.75 -8.67 5.12
CA LEU A 31 -9.72 -9.10 4.13
C LEU A 31 -9.01 -9.72 2.93
N PRO A 32 -9.24 -11.01 2.62
CA PRO A 32 -8.70 -11.57 1.40
C PRO A 32 -9.27 -10.86 0.17
N GLY A 33 -8.44 -10.59 -0.81
CA GLY A 33 -8.85 -10.16 -2.13
C GLY A 33 -9.57 -11.31 -2.85
N VAL A 34 -10.65 -11.01 -3.55
CA VAL A 34 -11.48 -12.01 -4.23
C VAL A 34 -11.85 -11.59 -5.63
N ASP A 35 -11.93 -12.58 -6.52
CA ASP A 35 -12.57 -12.51 -7.83
C ASP A 35 -13.78 -13.44 -7.81
N PHE A 36 -14.93 -12.98 -8.22
CA PHE A 36 -16.14 -13.76 -8.27
C PHE A 36 -16.97 -13.42 -9.52
N SER A 37 -17.71 -14.42 -10.02
CA SER A 37 -18.60 -14.25 -11.15
C SER A 37 -19.80 -13.36 -10.80
N ILE A 38 -20.51 -12.90 -11.83
CA ILE A 38 -21.77 -12.15 -11.66
C ILE A 38 -22.83 -12.96 -10.91
N ASP A 39 -22.75 -14.30 -10.96
CA ASP A 39 -23.62 -15.22 -10.23
C ASP A 39 -23.13 -15.50 -8.79
N THR A 40 -22.10 -14.76 -8.34
CA THR A 40 -21.49 -14.87 -7.00
C THR A 40 -20.72 -16.14 -6.71
N ASP A 41 -20.28 -16.87 -7.73
CA ASP A 41 -19.34 -17.97 -7.56
C ASP A 41 -17.92 -17.43 -7.40
N PHE A 42 -17.19 -17.90 -6.40
CA PHE A 42 -15.80 -17.56 -6.22
C PHE A 42 -14.95 -18.14 -7.36
N ILE A 43 -14.26 -17.24 -8.07
CA ILE A 43 -13.30 -17.61 -9.12
C ILE A 43 -11.91 -17.72 -8.51
N TRP A 44 -11.54 -16.76 -7.64
CA TRP A 44 -10.23 -16.69 -7.00
C TRP A 44 -10.34 -16.00 -5.66
N GLU A 45 -9.49 -16.39 -4.73
CA GLU A 45 -9.35 -15.78 -3.41
C GLU A 45 -7.85 -15.70 -3.08
N GLU A 46 -7.43 -14.57 -2.56
CA GLU A 46 -6.07 -14.36 -2.09
C GLU A 46 -5.65 -15.45 -1.08
N PRO A 47 -4.39 -15.97 -1.18
CA PRO A 47 -3.93 -17.13 -0.39
C PRO A 47 -3.56 -16.82 1.06
N ASN A 48 -4.30 -15.99 1.76
CA ASN A 48 -4.14 -15.73 3.21
C ASN A 48 -2.94 -14.91 3.70
N ASP A 49 -3.18 -14.26 4.83
CA ASP A 49 -2.25 -13.65 5.77
C ASP A 49 -1.59 -12.35 5.31
N GLN A 50 -1.88 -11.88 4.11
CA GLN A 50 -1.44 -10.57 3.71
C GLN A 50 -2.62 -9.59 3.81
N PHE A 51 -2.38 -8.46 4.46
CA PHE A 51 -3.38 -7.42 4.55
C PHE A 51 -3.50 -6.70 3.20
N LEU A 52 -4.45 -7.16 2.37
CA LEU A 52 -4.79 -6.48 1.13
C LEU A 52 -5.72 -5.32 1.43
N HIS A 53 -5.40 -4.15 0.89
CA HIS A 53 -6.23 -2.97 1.07
C HIS A 53 -6.31 -2.14 -0.21
N HIS A 54 -7.36 -1.35 -0.31
CA HIS A 54 -7.66 -0.40 -1.36
C HIS A 54 -7.88 -0.98 -2.74
N ASP A 55 -6.96 -1.75 -3.32
CA ASP A 55 -7.07 -2.12 -4.73
C ASP A 55 -6.55 -3.53 -5.03
N LEU A 56 -7.27 -4.21 -5.94
CA LEU A 56 -6.91 -5.50 -6.50
C LEU A 56 -7.23 -5.46 -8.00
N VAL A 57 -6.30 -5.86 -8.85
CA VAL A 57 -6.48 -5.89 -10.30
C VAL A 57 -6.18 -7.28 -10.85
N LYS A 58 -6.96 -7.70 -11.85
CA LYS A 58 -6.71 -8.90 -12.64
C LYS A 58 -5.89 -8.52 -13.87
N LEU A 59 -4.76 -9.15 -14.03
CA LEU A 59 -3.84 -8.90 -15.13
C LEU A 59 -4.30 -9.62 -16.42
N PRO A 60 -3.84 -9.19 -17.61
CA PRO A 60 -4.13 -9.91 -18.87
C PRO A 60 -3.66 -11.38 -18.88
N SER A 61 -2.64 -11.71 -18.09
CA SER A 61 -2.19 -13.10 -17.85
C SER A 61 -3.23 -13.96 -17.13
N GLY A 62 -4.21 -13.34 -16.49
CA GLY A 62 -5.15 -13.93 -15.56
C GLY A 62 -4.69 -13.92 -14.10
N ASN A 63 -3.44 -13.54 -13.83
CA ASN A 63 -2.91 -13.36 -12.48
C ASN A 63 -3.57 -12.18 -11.78
N TYR A 64 -3.34 -12.07 -10.48
CA TYR A 64 -3.90 -11.00 -9.65
C TYR A 64 -2.78 -10.16 -9.04
N MET A 65 -2.99 -8.86 -9.00
CA MET A 65 -2.04 -7.93 -8.40
C MET A 65 -2.78 -7.02 -7.41
N GLY A 66 -2.22 -6.84 -6.22
CA GLY A 66 -2.85 -6.06 -5.17
C GLY A 66 -1.88 -5.33 -4.26
N ILE A 67 -2.43 -4.51 -3.39
CA ILE A 67 -1.70 -3.68 -2.43
C ILE A 67 -1.73 -4.36 -1.07
N VAL A 68 -0.57 -4.64 -0.51
CA VAL A 68 -0.40 -5.33 0.77
C VAL A 68 0.38 -4.45 1.74
N ALA A 69 -0.09 -4.34 2.97
CA ALA A 69 0.64 -3.61 4.00
C ALA A 69 1.94 -4.35 4.38
N THR A 70 2.99 -3.59 4.58
CA THR A 70 4.28 -4.08 5.11
C THR A 70 4.83 -3.10 6.14
N SER A 71 5.79 -3.52 6.94
CA SER A 71 6.34 -2.67 8.01
C SER A 71 7.82 -2.90 8.19
N GLN A 72 8.52 -1.80 8.48
CA GLN A 72 9.91 -1.86 8.92
C GLN A 72 10.17 -0.77 9.97
N LEU A 73 11.22 -0.94 10.78
CA LEU A 73 11.63 0.09 11.70
C LEU A 73 12.32 1.25 10.96
N GLY A 74 11.93 2.46 11.31
CA GLY A 74 12.51 3.69 10.80
C GLY A 74 12.71 4.74 11.89
N PRO A 75 13.31 5.88 11.55
CA PRO A 75 13.54 6.95 12.52
C PRO A 75 12.25 7.73 12.78
N ILE A 76 12.17 8.33 13.97
CA ILE A 76 11.20 9.39 14.24
C ILE A 76 11.83 10.69 13.76
N PRO A 77 11.32 11.35 12.70
CA PRO A 77 11.88 12.61 12.23
C PRO A 77 11.80 13.70 13.29
N ILE A 78 12.75 14.62 13.26
CA ILE A 78 12.73 15.77 14.18
C ILE A 78 11.61 16.72 13.75
N GLY A 79 10.75 17.08 14.70
CA GLY A 79 9.62 17.96 14.46
C GLY A 79 8.94 18.42 15.76
N PRO A 80 7.80 19.10 15.66
CA PRO A 80 7.04 19.54 16.83
C PRO A 80 6.64 18.41 17.80
N TRP A 81 6.58 17.19 17.31
CA TRP A 81 6.24 15.95 18.04
C TRP A 81 7.42 15.35 18.81
N THR A 82 8.66 15.79 18.56
CA THR A 82 9.88 15.14 19.09
C THR A 82 9.84 14.95 20.60
N SER A 83 9.48 15.99 21.36
CA SER A 83 9.43 15.92 22.82
C SER A 83 8.39 14.92 23.33
N GLU A 84 7.26 14.82 22.69
CA GLU A 84 6.21 13.88 23.04
C GLU A 84 6.68 12.41 22.85
N TYR A 85 7.35 12.11 21.74
CA TYR A 85 7.89 10.77 21.51
C TYR A 85 9.02 10.43 22.49
N GLN A 86 9.82 11.43 22.92
CA GLN A 86 10.83 11.25 23.96
C GLN A 86 10.19 10.94 25.32
N GLU A 87 9.06 11.55 25.65
CA GLU A 87 8.29 11.23 26.87
C GLU A 87 7.74 9.81 26.83
N PHE A 88 7.42 9.26 25.65
CA PHE A 88 7.05 7.85 25.48
C PHE A 88 8.24 6.90 25.52
N GLY A 89 9.47 7.39 25.65
CA GLY A 89 10.67 6.58 25.81
C GLY A 89 11.44 6.29 24.52
N PHE A 90 11.07 6.91 23.40
CA PHE A 90 11.85 6.85 22.16
C PHE A 90 13.01 7.84 22.19
N THR A 91 14.04 7.56 21.41
CA THR A 91 15.17 8.49 21.25
C THR A 91 14.74 9.74 20.47
N ALA A 92 13.92 9.55 19.44
CA ALA A 92 13.37 10.57 18.55
C ALA A 92 14.42 11.59 18.06
N ASN A 93 15.55 11.07 17.60
CA ASN A 93 16.72 11.88 17.21
C ASN A 93 16.85 12.05 15.68
N GLY A 94 15.91 11.54 14.91
CA GLY A 94 15.90 11.59 13.44
C GLY A 94 16.75 10.53 12.75
N PHE A 95 17.45 9.64 13.48
CA PHE A 95 18.40 8.67 12.91
C PHE A 95 18.20 7.25 13.40
N SER A 96 17.76 7.06 14.64
CA SER A 96 17.58 5.73 15.22
C SER A 96 16.36 5.04 14.63
N ASN A 97 16.57 3.86 14.02
CA ASN A 97 15.47 3.03 13.53
C ASN A 97 14.77 2.33 14.71
N GLU A 98 13.81 2.97 15.30
CA GLU A 98 13.16 2.57 16.54
C GLU A 98 11.63 2.55 16.47
N PHE A 99 11.05 3.10 15.41
CA PHE A 99 9.61 3.28 15.29
C PHE A 99 9.05 2.49 14.11
N PRO A 100 7.91 1.78 14.27
CA PRO A 100 7.32 1.02 13.17
C PRO A 100 6.73 1.97 12.11
N TRP A 101 7.32 1.95 10.93
CA TRP A 101 6.78 2.56 9.73
C TRP A 101 5.97 1.52 8.97
N VAL A 102 4.73 1.84 8.66
CA VAL A 102 3.86 1.02 7.81
C VAL A 102 3.90 1.62 6.41
N GLY A 103 4.29 0.81 5.47
CA GLY A 103 4.29 1.12 4.05
C GLY A 103 3.56 0.04 3.28
N ASP A 104 3.70 0.08 1.98
CA ASP A 104 2.96 -0.78 1.07
C ASP A 104 3.89 -1.61 0.21
N LYS A 105 3.38 -2.76 -0.18
CA LYS A 105 4.00 -3.69 -1.09
C LYS A 105 3.00 -4.03 -2.18
N ILE A 106 3.40 -3.97 -3.43
CA ILE A 106 2.62 -4.48 -4.55
C ILE A 106 3.00 -5.93 -4.75
N VAL A 107 2.02 -6.80 -4.83
CA VAL A 107 2.23 -8.25 -4.95
C VAL A 107 1.44 -8.78 -6.13
N GLU A 108 2.08 -9.60 -6.96
CA GLU A 108 1.41 -10.40 -7.99
C GLU A 108 1.37 -11.85 -7.57
N TRP A 109 0.18 -12.43 -7.59
CA TRP A 109 -0.06 -13.84 -7.36
C TRP A 109 -0.38 -14.57 -8.66
N ASP A 110 0.21 -15.75 -8.83
CA ASP A 110 -0.21 -16.68 -9.86
C ASP A 110 -1.66 -17.13 -9.60
N LYS A 111 -2.48 -17.12 -10.65
CA LYS A 111 -3.92 -17.41 -10.55
C LYS A 111 -4.25 -18.84 -10.11
N ASP A 112 -3.38 -19.80 -10.42
CA ASP A 112 -3.62 -21.23 -10.20
C ASP A 112 -2.93 -21.72 -8.92
N THR A 113 -1.64 -21.40 -8.77
CA THR A 113 -0.84 -21.83 -7.62
C THR A 113 -1.01 -20.94 -6.41
N LYS A 114 -1.45 -19.71 -6.61
CA LYS A 114 -1.56 -18.66 -5.59
C LYS A 114 -0.20 -18.26 -4.99
N GLU A 115 0.89 -18.67 -5.61
CA GLU A 115 2.23 -18.24 -5.19
C GLU A 115 2.51 -16.81 -5.62
N VAL A 116 3.29 -16.10 -4.80
CA VAL A 116 3.80 -14.78 -5.15
C VAL A 116 4.88 -14.94 -6.21
N ILE A 117 4.65 -14.39 -7.39
CA ILE A 117 5.58 -14.47 -8.53
C ILE A 117 6.30 -13.17 -8.83
N TRP A 118 5.77 -12.05 -8.34
CA TRP A 118 6.42 -10.75 -8.40
C TRP A 118 6.01 -9.90 -7.19
N SER A 119 6.92 -9.05 -6.74
CA SER A 119 6.60 -8.08 -5.70
C SER A 119 7.50 -6.85 -5.76
N TRP A 120 6.98 -5.72 -5.29
CA TRP A 120 7.66 -4.44 -5.22
C TRP A 120 7.31 -3.74 -3.90
N SER A 121 8.30 -3.25 -3.17
CA SER A 121 8.09 -2.64 -1.86
C SER A 121 8.50 -1.16 -1.87
N VAL A 122 7.70 -0.30 -1.26
CA VAL A 122 8.03 1.12 -1.07
C VAL A 122 9.33 1.30 -0.28
N PHE A 123 9.65 0.38 0.65
CA PHE A 123 10.87 0.46 1.46
C PHE A 123 12.16 0.21 0.69
N ASP A 124 12.07 -0.44 -0.48
CA ASP A 124 13.23 -0.72 -1.32
C ASP A 124 13.49 0.42 -2.34
N HIS A 125 12.49 1.31 -2.53
CA HIS A 125 12.50 2.25 -3.64
C HIS A 125 12.26 3.71 -3.25
N PHE A 126 11.71 3.98 -2.06
CA PHE A 126 11.48 5.34 -1.59
C PHE A 126 12.39 5.69 -0.42
N SER A 127 12.82 6.94 -0.36
CA SER A 127 13.58 7.44 0.78
C SER A 127 12.68 7.72 1.98
N MET A 128 13.05 7.24 3.15
CA MET A 128 12.40 7.59 4.42
C MET A 128 12.61 9.06 4.84
N GLU A 129 13.40 9.83 4.09
CA GLU A 129 13.46 11.29 4.26
C GLU A 129 12.16 11.94 3.77
N ASP A 130 11.44 11.26 2.87
CA ASP A 130 10.14 11.71 2.40
C ASP A 130 9.05 11.22 3.36
N PHE A 131 8.41 12.14 4.02
CA PHE A 131 7.27 11.88 4.88
C PHE A 131 6.26 13.02 4.80
N ASP A 132 5.05 12.80 5.31
CA ASP A 132 4.05 13.86 5.37
C ASP A 132 4.52 15.05 6.21
N ALA A 133 5.12 16.03 5.56
CA ALA A 133 5.70 17.22 6.20
C ALA A 133 4.63 18.14 6.81
N ILE A 134 3.35 17.98 6.46
CA ILE A 134 2.25 18.70 7.13
C ILE A 134 1.98 18.07 8.50
N GLY A 135 2.54 16.89 8.74
CA GLY A 135 2.68 16.30 10.06
C GLY A 135 1.41 15.71 10.63
N GLY A 136 0.33 15.61 9.84
CA GLY A 136 -0.92 15.06 10.33
C GLY A 136 -0.76 13.70 10.97
N THR A 137 0.09 12.85 10.38
CA THR A 137 0.32 11.49 10.86
C THR A 137 1.27 11.43 12.07
N TRP A 138 2.28 12.29 12.16
CA TRP A 138 3.17 12.35 13.33
C TRP A 138 2.56 13.05 14.54
N LEU A 139 1.67 14.01 14.33
CA LEU A 139 1.00 14.75 15.41
C LEU A 139 -0.17 13.98 16.02
N TYR A 140 -0.78 13.04 15.30
CA TYR A 140 -2.04 12.40 15.72
C TYR A 140 -1.98 10.88 15.82
N ASN A 141 -0.87 10.23 15.48
CA ASN A 141 -0.80 8.77 15.33
C ASN A 141 0.02 8.04 16.36
N SER A 142 0.26 8.62 17.49
CA SER A 142 1.05 7.96 18.52
C SER A 142 0.34 6.75 19.14
N THR A 143 -0.97 6.61 18.97
CA THR A 143 -1.69 5.46 19.54
C THR A 143 -2.66 4.86 18.53
N SER A 144 -2.38 3.62 18.08
CA SER A 144 -3.46 2.79 17.53
C SER A 144 -4.45 2.46 18.66
N ASN A 145 -5.69 2.12 18.31
CA ASN A 145 -6.72 1.72 19.26
C ASN A 145 -6.29 0.56 20.21
N ASN A 146 -5.17 -0.10 19.93
CA ASN A 146 -4.60 -1.23 20.70
C ASN A 146 -3.30 -0.86 21.43
N GLY A 147 -2.93 0.42 21.52
CA GLY A 147 -1.72 0.86 22.22
C GLY A 147 -0.40 0.55 21.50
N SER A 148 -0.42 0.09 20.26
CA SER A 148 0.80 -0.05 19.46
C SER A 148 1.05 1.21 18.65
N PHE A 149 2.27 1.75 18.79
CA PHE A 149 2.73 2.88 18.01
C PHE A 149 3.09 2.43 16.59
N LYS A 150 2.61 3.16 15.59
CA LYS A 150 3.00 2.98 14.19
C LYS A 150 2.80 4.27 13.40
N TYR A 151 3.60 4.45 12.37
CA TYR A 151 3.47 5.54 11.42
C TYR A 151 3.00 5.01 10.06
N ASP A 152 1.82 5.40 9.62
CA ASP A 152 1.28 5.06 8.31
C ASP A 152 1.94 5.98 7.27
N TRP A 153 3.03 5.47 6.67
CA TRP A 153 3.96 6.27 5.88
C TRP A 153 3.45 6.58 4.48
N THR A 154 3.11 5.55 3.72
CA THR A 154 2.85 5.72 2.29
C THR A 154 1.37 5.71 1.94
N HIS A 155 0.62 4.78 2.50
CA HIS A 155 -0.81 4.62 2.26
C HIS A 155 -1.14 4.60 0.76
N VAL A 156 -0.57 3.63 0.03
CA VAL A 156 -0.90 3.42 -1.39
C VAL A 156 -2.39 3.08 -1.50
N ASN A 157 -3.13 3.84 -2.29
CA ASN A 157 -4.58 3.74 -2.33
C ASN A 157 -5.17 3.52 -3.73
N ALA A 158 -4.32 3.36 -4.74
CA ALA A 158 -4.73 2.96 -6.08
C ALA A 158 -3.58 2.27 -6.81
N LEU A 159 -3.95 1.32 -7.66
CA LEU A 159 -3.05 0.49 -8.45
C LEU A 159 -3.63 0.35 -9.87
N ILE A 160 -2.81 0.61 -10.89
CA ILE A 160 -3.16 0.38 -12.29
C ILE A 160 -2.03 -0.39 -12.96
N PHE A 161 -2.37 -1.45 -13.68
CA PHE A 161 -1.45 -2.14 -14.58
C PHE A 161 -1.72 -1.74 -16.03
N SER A 162 -0.68 -1.35 -16.75
CA SER A 162 -0.72 -1.06 -18.19
C SER A 162 0.07 -2.10 -18.95
N GLU A 163 -0.63 -3.00 -19.64
CA GLU A 163 0.01 -3.99 -20.52
C GLU A 163 0.76 -3.32 -21.67
N GLN A 164 0.16 -2.28 -22.26
CA GLN A 164 0.75 -1.55 -23.39
C GLN A 164 2.10 -0.95 -23.06
N GLU A 165 2.27 -0.47 -21.83
CA GLU A 165 3.48 0.19 -21.38
C GLU A 165 4.39 -0.73 -20.56
N SER A 166 3.94 -1.96 -20.28
CA SER A 166 4.60 -2.87 -19.34
C SER A 166 4.96 -2.16 -18.05
N ALA A 167 3.97 -1.55 -17.43
CA ALA A 167 4.17 -0.70 -16.27
C ALA A 167 3.04 -0.83 -15.23
N VAL A 168 3.43 -0.63 -13.97
CA VAL A 168 2.53 -0.47 -12.85
C VAL A 168 2.53 1.00 -12.42
N TYR A 169 1.35 1.53 -12.15
CA TYR A 169 1.18 2.88 -11.58
C TYR A 169 0.57 2.75 -10.21
N ILE A 170 1.12 3.45 -9.24
CA ILE A 170 0.59 3.52 -7.88
C ILE A 170 0.35 4.97 -7.47
N SER A 171 -0.70 5.18 -6.68
CA SER A 171 -0.97 6.46 -6.02
C SER A 171 -0.67 6.33 -4.53
N THR A 172 0.28 7.13 -4.06
CA THR A 172 0.75 7.15 -2.68
C THR A 172 0.19 8.37 -1.95
N ARG A 173 -0.87 8.14 -1.16
CA ARG A 173 -1.69 9.20 -0.56
C ARG A 173 -0.89 10.14 0.34
N HIS A 174 -0.13 9.59 1.32
CA HIS A 174 0.54 10.39 2.33
C HIS A 174 1.77 11.12 1.78
N LEU A 175 2.31 10.66 0.66
CA LEU A 175 3.40 11.35 -0.04
C LEU A 175 2.88 12.26 -1.17
N SER A 176 1.55 12.30 -1.42
CA SER A 176 0.97 13.05 -2.55
C SER A 176 1.72 12.76 -3.86
N ARG A 177 1.92 11.47 -4.16
CA ARG A 177 2.83 10.98 -5.20
C ARG A 177 2.13 9.96 -6.10
N ILE A 178 2.38 10.04 -7.39
CA ILE A 178 2.11 8.97 -8.35
C ILE A 178 3.45 8.45 -8.84
N THR A 179 3.63 7.13 -8.80
CA THR A 179 4.85 6.46 -9.24
C THR A 179 4.56 5.55 -10.42
N LYS A 180 5.37 5.64 -11.47
CA LYS A 180 5.40 4.69 -12.58
C LYS A 180 6.56 3.72 -12.37
N ILE A 181 6.24 2.42 -12.38
CA ILE A 181 7.17 1.32 -12.13
C ILE A 181 7.23 0.47 -13.39
N SER A 182 8.43 0.18 -13.88
CA SER A 182 8.62 -0.77 -14.98
C SER A 182 8.29 -2.18 -14.54
N TYR A 183 7.52 -2.91 -15.35
CA TYR A 183 7.17 -4.29 -15.07
C TYR A 183 7.77 -5.22 -16.14
N PRO A 184 8.39 -6.35 -15.77
CA PRO A 184 8.54 -6.85 -14.40
C PRO A 184 9.83 -6.40 -13.68
N SER A 185 10.64 -5.48 -14.23
CA SER A 185 11.93 -5.12 -13.65
C SER A 185 11.85 -4.50 -12.26
N GLY A 186 10.76 -3.80 -11.94
CA GLY A 186 10.58 -3.10 -10.68
C GLY A 186 11.28 -1.73 -10.61
N GLU A 187 11.94 -1.29 -11.68
CA GLU A 187 12.61 0.02 -11.71
C GLU A 187 11.58 1.16 -11.67
N VAL A 188 11.80 2.15 -10.83
CA VAL A 188 11.00 3.38 -10.84
C VAL A 188 11.39 4.20 -12.06
N ILE A 189 10.42 4.40 -12.97
CA ILE A 189 10.62 5.17 -14.20
C ILE A 189 10.54 6.66 -13.88
N TRP A 190 9.54 7.07 -13.08
CA TRP A 190 9.40 8.43 -12.59
C TRP A 190 8.46 8.48 -11.37
N ASN A 191 8.66 9.52 -10.58
CA ASN A 191 7.76 9.95 -9.53
C ASN A 191 7.22 11.33 -9.87
N MET A 192 5.90 11.51 -9.80
CA MET A 192 5.23 12.79 -10.01
C MET A 192 4.42 13.12 -8.76
N GLY A 193 4.52 14.34 -8.28
CA GLY A 193 3.76 14.78 -7.12
C GLY A 193 4.41 15.94 -6.39
N ARG A 194 4.23 15.99 -5.08
CA ARG A 194 4.78 17.04 -4.23
C ARG A 194 6.29 16.90 -4.12
N ASP A 195 7.00 18.02 -4.21
CA ASP A 195 8.43 18.09 -3.90
C ASP A 195 8.71 17.66 -2.45
N MET A 196 9.70 16.80 -2.28
CA MET A 196 10.05 16.16 -1.02
C MET A 196 11.56 16.23 -0.76
N PRO A 197 12.02 16.06 0.49
CA PRO A 197 13.44 16.21 0.86
C PRO A 197 14.42 15.35 0.06
N SER A 198 14.03 14.15 -0.35
CA SER A 198 14.88 13.26 -1.16
C SER A 198 15.19 13.81 -2.56
N GLY A 199 14.32 14.68 -3.08
CA GLY A 199 14.41 15.16 -4.46
C GLY A 199 14.03 14.12 -5.51
N GLU A 200 13.46 12.98 -5.10
CA GLU A 200 13.04 11.90 -6.03
C GLU A 200 11.78 12.23 -6.82
N VAL A 201 11.11 13.30 -6.48
CA VAL A 201 9.85 13.71 -7.11
C VAL A 201 10.10 14.88 -8.03
N ASP A 202 9.79 14.70 -9.30
CA ASP A 202 9.75 15.77 -10.29
C ASP A 202 8.29 16.17 -10.54
N LEU A 203 7.94 17.41 -10.21
CA LEU A 203 6.63 17.98 -10.57
C LEU A 203 6.50 18.20 -12.08
N GLY A 204 7.56 17.88 -12.85
CA GLY A 204 7.62 18.12 -14.25
C GLY A 204 7.66 19.62 -14.54
N ASN A 205 8.83 20.20 -14.61
CA ASN A 205 8.99 21.58 -15.12
C ASN A 205 8.51 21.77 -16.56
N ASN A 206 7.71 20.82 -17.05
CA ASN A 206 7.15 20.75 -18.40
C ASN A 206 5.61 20.66 -18.41
N LEU A 207 4.95 21.17 -17.40
CA LEU A 207 3.51 21.45 -17.45
C LEU A 207 3.27 22.85 -17.98
#